data_e05c0020815a1a5a2bb6b64554606716
#
_entry.id   e05c0020815a1a5a2bb6b64554606716
#
_cell.length_a   1.000
_cell.length_b   1.000
_cell.length_c   1.000
_cell.angle_alpha   90.00
_cell.angle_beta   90.00
_cell.angle_gamma   90.00
#
_symmetry.space_group_name_H-M   'P 1'
#
loop_
_entity.id
_entity.type
_entity.pdbx_description
1 polymer ?
#
loop_
_entity_poly.entity_id
_entity_poly.type
_entity_poly.pdbx_seq_one_letter_code
_entity_poly.pdbx_strand_id
1 'polypeptide(L)'
;MLRNPTKHPRVRRLVSAAAAATATALLLAACDGAAAGNQAATKDASVTVAAGDITTENFNPFSSTALQPTLGVIYEPLYWYNFAKQSEPTPVLASGFSWNAAGTDLTIKIRPGVKWNDGQPFTAKDVAFTFNLVAKTPALNPSGLAAIAKATSDDTAVLTFKTKSLMQEPAVLANQAIVPEHIWKDIKDPTTNLNKNPVGTGPFKVKSYTPQSFVLTKNDQYWEAGKPTIKEVRYLPVTSADAASAALVAGKVDWASAYLPGIDNIMKSGKNLTYVNTPVMTTVIVTCSNSALGCTGPQTDPAVRKAISLAMNREQLAKLAGGGVAGVGSPTLLLPGRDDQWIADAGTAKLPQSADADAATKLLDSAGWAKGSDGIRTKDGKRLSLTVQTVTGWSDYILINDTLKQQLAAVGIELKPSQVSWNEWNAAQTNGKFQLSLDSVGLGASTNPYFTYNSKLATTNTAQVGKSASAGNQARFSNPAVDAALTAAAGTTDPAAQKAEYAKIQGIIADQLPYVPVYVNSMLTEFNTSRATGWPTKDNLYVLPAAWKAWDAGIVLKTIKPAN
;
A
#
# COMPACT_ATOMS: atom_id res chain seq x y z
N MET A 1 51.32 -39.79 2.75
CA MET A 1 52.52 -39.55 1.94
C MET A 1 52.45 -38.09 1.51
N LEU A 2 53.13 -37.17 2.23
CA LEU A 2 54.43 -36.58 1.93
C LEU A 2 54.44 -35.98 0.50
N ARG A 3 54.63 -34.71 0.20
CA ARG A 3 55.57 -33.70 0.72
C ARG A 3 55.22 -32.31 0.16
N ASN A 4 55.38 -31.28 0.96
CA ASN A 4 55.64 -29.85 0.66
C ASN A 4 57.12 -29.69 0.16
N PRO A 5 57.66 -28.49 -0.06
CA PRO A 5 57.33 -27.20 -0.71
C PRO A 5 58.51 -26.63 -1.58
N THR A 6 58.35 -25.47 -2.23
CA THR A 6 59.46 -24.51 -2.54
C THR A 6 58.86 -23.15 -2.95
N LYS A 7 59.04 -22.10 -2.20
CA LYS A 7 60.07 -21.07 -1.99
C LYS A 7 60.25 -20.09 -3.15
N HIS A 8 60.08 -18.81 -2.75
CA HIS A 8 60.33 -17.54 -3.43
C HIS A 8 61.72 -17.41 -4.09
N PRO A 9 61.95 -16.33 -4.93
CA PRO A 9 62.52 -15.16 -4.30
C PRO A 9 62.04 -13.77 -4.77
N ARG A 10 62.23 -12.82 -3.85
CA ARG A 10 62.20 -11.37 -4.04
C ARG A 10 63.42 -10.92 -4.86
N VAL A 11 63.25 -9.91 -5.76
CA VAL A 11 64.34 -9.00 -6.13
C VAL A 11 63.85 -7.56 -6.02
N ARG A 12 64.56 -6.80 -5.23
CA ARG A 12 64.55 -5.35 -5.05
C ARG A 12 65.48 -4.69 -6.08
N ARG A 13 65.24 -3.44 -6.41
CA ARG A 13 66.11 -2.25 -6.58
C ARG A 13 65.53 -1.35 -7.67
N LEU A 14 65.33 -0.15 -7.44
CA LEU A 14 65.90 1.09 -6.96
C LEU A 14 66.15 2.06 -8.11
N VAL A 15 65.50 3.23 -8.00
CA VAL A 15 65.99 4.61 -8.25
C VAL A 15 66.40 5.03 -9.66
N SER A 16 65.71 6.05 -10.22
CA SER A 16 66.37 7.36 -10.44
C SER A 16 65.36 8.42 -10.92
N ALA A 17 65.40 9.56 -10.28
CA ALA A 17 64.76 10.82 -10.62
C ALA A 17 65.56 11.58 -11.69
N ALA A 18 64.90 12.44 -12.46
CA ALA A 18 65.36 13.76 -12.95
C ALA A 18 64.24 14.36 -13.81
N ALA A 19 63.65 15.34 -13.38
CA ALA A 19 63.53 16.77 -13.63
C ALA A 19 63.72 17.23 -15.08
N ALA A 20 62.67 17.86 -15.63
CA ALA A 20 62.80 19.05 -16.48
C ALA A 20 61.47 19.82 -16.48
N ALA A 21 61.49 20.98 -15.83
CA ALA A 21 60.49 22.03 -15.95
C ALA A 21 60.79 22.83 -17.24
N THR A 22 59.73 23.18 -17.97
CA THR A 22 59.75 24.39 -18.79
C THR A 22 58.35 24.99 -18.86
N ALA A 23 58.31 26.23 -18.38
CA ALA A 23 57.21 27.15 -18.40
C ALA A 23 56.86 27.62 -19.80
N THR A 24 55.59 27.91 -20.06
CA THR A 24 55.22 29.07 -20.86
C THR A 24 53.87 29.61 -20.36
N ALA A 25 53.98 30.77 -19.69
CA ALA A 25 52.88 31.70 -19.48
C ALA A 25 52.71 32.55 -20.74
N LEU A 26 51.50 33.02 -20.92
CA LEU A 26 51.01 34.19 -21.66
C LEU A 26 49.71 33.83 -22.39
N LEU A 27 48.58 34.32 -21.87
CA LEU A 27 47.93 35.55 -22.35
C LEU A 27 46.78 35.94 -21.42
N LEU A 28 47.04 36.95 -20.62
CA LEU A 28 46.05 37.88 -20.08
C LEU A 28 45.77 38.92 -21.16
N ALA A 29 44.52 39.12 -21.55
CA ALA A 29 43.87 40.41 -21.70
C ALA A 29 42.62 40.29 -22.60
N ALA A 30 41.49 40.47 -21.99
CA ALA A 30 40.43 41.33 -22.53
C ALA A 30 39.34 41.42 -21.44
N CYS A 31 39.44 42.44 -20.61
CA CYS A 31 38.29 42.98 -19.89
C CYS A 31 37.44 43.68 -20.94
N ASP A 32 36.22 43.25 -21.07
CA ASP A 32 35.15 44.17 -21.44
C ASP A 32 33.92 43.89 -20.61
N GLY A 33 33.44 44.91 -19.95
CA GLY A 33 32.39 44.89 -18.97
C GLY A 33 31.05 44.60 -19.64
N ALA A 34 30.51 43.41 -19.39
CA ALA A 34 29.10 43.19 -19.50
C ALA A 34 28.51 43.11 -18.08
N ALA A 35 27.61 44.03 -17.78
CA ALA A 35 26.84 44.07 -16.55
C ALA A 35 26.37 42.66 -16.19
N ALA A 36 26.83 42.15 -15.05
CA ALA A 36 26.26 40.97 -14.43
C ALA A 36 24.83 41.33 -14.00
N GLY A 37 23.91 41.19 -14.92
CA GLY A 37 22.50 41.03 -14.57
C GLY A 37 22.42 39.84 -13.63
N ASN A 38 21.96 40.08 -12.44
CA ASN A 38 21.55 39.08 -11.45
C ASN A 38 20.40 38.27 -12.10
N GLN A 39 20.73 37.34 -12.98
CA GLN A 39 19.83 36.22 -13.27
C GLN A 39 19.89 35.37 -12.00
N ALA A 40 18.90 35.63 -11.11
CA ALA A 40 18.53 34.63 -10.11
C ALA A 40 18.46 33.31 -10.85
N ALA A 41 19.39 32.41 -10.57
CA ALA A 41 19.36 31.05 -11.09
C ALA A 41 17.96 30.52 -10.77
N THR A 42 17.12 30.41 -11.79
CA THR A 42 15.81 29.74 -11.65
C THR A 42 16.18 28.35 -11.16
N LYS A 43 15.91 28.08 -9.87
CA LYS A 43 16.08 26.75 -9.30
C LYS A 43 15.41 25.80 -10.29
N ASP A 44 16.14 24.78 -10.74
CA ASP A 44 15.60 23.79 -11.67
C ASP A 44 14.28 23.28 -11.11
N ALA A 45 13.20 23.49 -11.87
CA ALA A 45 11.86 23.07 -11.50
C ALA A 45 11.74 21.53 -11.61
N SER A 46 12.64 20.82 -10.93
CA SER A 46 12.78 19.36 -10.95
C SER A 46 12.74 18.80 -9.54
N VAL A 47 12.18 17.61 -9.39
CA VAL A 47 12.18 16.82 -8.15
C VAL A 47 12.71 15.43 -8.40
N THR A 48 13.34 14.84 -7.36
CA THR A 48 13.88 13.49 -7.41
C THR A 48 13.12 12.60 -6.43
N VAL A 49 12.63 11.46 -6.92
CA VAL A 49 11.84 10.48 -6.17
C VAL A 49 12.66 9.22 -5.94
N ALA A 50 12.68 8.72 -4.71
CA ALA A 50 13.20 7.39 -4.41
C ALA A 50 12.25 6.34 -4.97
N ALA A 51 12.76 5.47 -5.83
CA ALA A 51 12.04 4.34 -6.40
C ALA A 51 12.61 3.02 -5.85
N GLY A 52 11.85 1.95 -5.98
CA GLY A 52 12.33 0.60 -5.75
C GLY A 52 13.23 0.11 -6.90
N ASP A 53 13.04 -1.14 -7.29
CA ASP A 53 13.74 -1.71 -8.45
C ASP A 53 13.25 -1.05 -9.75
N ILE A 54 14.19 -0.53 -10.53
CA ILE A 54 13.94 0.09 -11.84
C ILE A 54 14.75 -0.58 -12.96
N THR A 55 15.24 -1.79 -12.74
CA THR A 55 16.12 -2.48 -13.70
C THR A 55 15.42 -2.87 -15.01
N THR A 56 14.10 -3.04 -14.98
CA THR A 56 13.30 -3.36 -16.17
C THR A 56 12.46 -2.15 -16.60
N GLU A 57 12.64 -1.71 -17.84
CA GLU A 57 11.82 -0.66 -18.45
C GLU A 57 10.42 -1.21 -18.77
N ASN A 58 9.50 -1.05 -17.83
CA ASN A 58 8.12 -1.53 -17.95
C ASN A 58 7.13 -0.44 -17.54
N PHE A 59 6.41 0.12 -18.52
CA PHE A 59 5.33 1.08 -18.32
C PHE A 59 3.96 0.51 -18.72
N ASN A 60 3.80 -0.82 -18.69
CA ASN A 60 2.51 -1.45 -18.96
C ASN A 60 1.56 -1.23 -17.74
N PRO A 61 0.44 -0.48 -17.90
CA PRO A 61 -0.45 -0.17 -16.78
C PRO A 61 -1.21 -1.38 -16.21
N PHE A 62 -1.14 -2.52 -16.89
CA PHE A 62 -1.74 -3.78 -16.41
C PHE A 62 -0.73 -4.71 -15.73
N SER A 63 0.55 -4.37 -15.75
CA SER A 63 1.61 -5.21 -15.18
C SER A 63 1.82 -4.93 -13.69
N SER A 64 1.89 -5.96 -12.87
CA SER A 64 2.27 -5.85 -11.45
C SER A 64 3.72 -5.42 -11.22
N THR A 65 4.57 -5.51 -12.27
CA THR A 65 5.97 -5.07 -12.24
C THR A 65 6.18 -3.75 -12.99
N ALA A 66 5.11 -3.02 -13.29
CA ALA A 66 5.22 -1.70 -13.91
C ALA A 66 5.98 -0.73 -12.99
N LEU A 67 6.77 0.15 -13.59
CA LEU A 67 7.48 1.21 -12.86
C LEU A 67 6.49 2.13 -12.13
N GLN A 68 6.87 2.60 -10.95
CA GLN A 68 6.01 3.37 -10.02
C GLN A 68 5.15 4.47 -10.68
N PRO A 69 5.66 5.33 -11.58
CA PRO A 69 4.87 6.43 -12.15
C PRO A 69 3.89 5.99 -13.24
N THR A 70 3.84 4.72 -13.60
CA THR A 70 2.95 4.26 -14.68
C THR A 70 1.51 4.61 -14.38
N LEU A 71 1.04 4.34 -13.16
CA LEU A 71 -0.32 4.66 -12.72
C LEU A 71 -0.34 5.99 -11.95
N GLY A 72 -1.23 6.87 -12.35
CA GLY A 72 -1.47 8.20 -11.76
C GLY A 72 -0.58 9.31 -12.33
N VAL A 73 0.63 9.01 -12.81
CA VAL A 73 1.55 10.01 -13.35
C VAL A 73 1.57 10.00 -14.88
N ILE A 74 1.52 8.82 -15.49
CA ILE A 74 1.46 8.65 -16.96
C ILE A 74 0.03 8.30 -17.40
N TYR A 75 -0.60 7.31 -16.77
CA TYR A 75 -1.98 6.91 -17.03
C TYR A 75 -2.88 7.32 -15.87
N GLU A 76 -4.00 7.94 -16.17
CA GLU A 76 -4.98 8.39 -15.18
C GLU A 76 -6.21 7.47 -15.12
N PRO A 77 -6.91 7.42 -13.96
CA PRO A 77 -8.19 6.75 -13.80
C PRO A 77 -9.34 7.68 -14.21
N LEU A 78 -10.55 7.17 -14.23
CA LEU A 78 -11.77 7.99 -14.45
C LEU A 78 -12.05 8.92 -13.27
N TYR A 79 -11.88 8.43 -12.04
CA TYR A 79 -11.99 9.15 -10.78
C TYR A 79 -10.82 8.79 -9.88
N TRP A 80 -10.49 9.67 -8.96
CA TRP A 80 -9.53 9.42 -7.89
C TRP A 80 -10.23 9.37 -6.53
N TYR A 81 -9.91 8.36 -5.71
CA TYR A 81 -10.40 8.17 -4.36
C TYR A 81 -9.28 8.44 -3.36
N ASN A 82 -9.56 9.31 -2.37
CA ASN A 82 -8.58 9.62 -1.33
C ASN A 82 -8.56 8.52 -0.27
N PHE A 83 -7.46 7.78 -0.18
CA PHE A 83 -7.28 6.75 0.83
C PHE A 83 -6.75 7.27 2.18
N ALA A 84 -6.28 8.50 2.24
CA ALA A 84 -5.80 9.11 3.48
C ALA A 84 -6.94 9.61 4.38
N LYS A 85 -8.09 9.93 3.78
CA LYS A 85 -9.29 10.40 4.48
C LYS A 85 -10.56 10.04 3.72
N GLN A 86 -11.69 10.02 4.42
CA GLN A 86 -12.99 9.92 3.79
C GLN A 86 -13.29 11.21 2.98
N SER A 87 -13.62 11.05 1.72
CA SER A 87 -14.03 12.15 0.85
C SER A 87 -14.83 11.62 -0.34
N GLU A 88 -15.60 12.49 -0.97
CA GLU A 88 -16.23 12.17 -2.25
C GLU A 88 -15.16 11.87 -3.32
N PRO A 89 -15.47 10.97 -4.26
CA PRO A 89 -14.60 10.69 -5.39
C PRO A 89 -14.31 11.95 -6.22
N THR A 90 -13.05 12.18 -6.54
CA THR A 90 -12.63 13.34 -7.31
C THR A 90 -12.63 13.02 -8.81
N PRO A 91 -13.37 13.78 -9.66
CA PRO A 91 -13.38 13.61 -11.10
C PRO A 91 -11.99 13.82 -11.73
N VAL A 92 -11.52 12.87 -12.56
CA VAL A 92 -10.26 12.97 -13.33
C VAL A 92 -10.59 12.92 -14.82
N LEU A 93 -10.60 11.75 -15.46
CA LEU A 93 -10.94 11.61 -16.87
C LEU A 93 -12.45 11.56 -17.13
N ALA A 94 -13.25 11.30 -16.12
CA ALA A 94 -14.70 11.46 -16.18
C ALA A 94 -15.15 12.75 -15.48
N SER A 95 -16.30 13.29 -15.90
CA SER A 95 -16.95 14.46 -15.32
C SER A 95 -18.20 14.10 -14.51
N GLY A 96 -18.73 12.88 -14.68
CA GLY A 96 -19.89 12.37 -13.96
C GLY A 96 -20.11 10.89 -14.21
N PHE A 97 -20.86 10.25 -13.32
CA PHE A 97 -21.35 8.88 -13.50
C PHE A 97 -22.71 8.69 -12.85
N SER A 98 -23.45 7.68 -13.26
CA SER A 98 -24.71 7.29 -12.64
C SER A 98 -25.02 5.80 -12.88
N TRP A 99 -25.65 5.17 -11.89
CA TRP A 99 -26.21 3.84 -12.03
C TRP A 99 -27.67 3.92 -12.47
N ASN A 100 -28.11 2.94 -13.28
CA ASN A 100 -29.54 2.73 -13.49
C ASN A 100 -30.21 2.19 -12.21
N ALA A 101 -31.55 2.23 -12.14
CA ALA A 101 -32.30 1.77 -10.96
C ALA A 101 -32.06 0.28 -10.61
N ALA A 102 -31.74 -0.55 -11.58
CA ALA A 102 -31.41 -1.96 -11.36
C ALA A 102 -29.99 -2.16 -10.79
N GLY A 103 -29.12 -1.16 -10.85
CA GLY A 103 -27.71 -1.25 -10.45
C GLY A 103 -26.88 -2.14 -11.39
N THR A 104 -27.31 -2.28 -12.65
CA THR A 104 -26.65 -3.10 -13.66
C THR A 104 -25.94 -2.31 -14.74
N ASP A 105 -26.34 -1.04 -14.99
CA ASP A 105 -25.69 -0.20 -15.97
C ASP A 105 -25.06 1.01 -15.28
N LEU A 106 -23.76 1.16 -15.46
CA LEU A 106 -22.98 2.32 -15.03
C LEU A 106 -22.72 3.20 -16.24
N THR A 107 -23.39 4.35 -16.28
CA THR A 107 -23.16 5.40 -17.29
C THR A 107 -22.05 6.32 -16.82
N ILE A 108 -21.05 6.58 -17.66
CA ILE A 108 -19.88 7.39 -17.37
C ILE A 108 -19.82 8.53 -18.40
N LYS A 109 -19.78 9.76 -17.92
CA LYS A 109 -19.57 10.98 -18.72
C LYS A 109 -18.10 11.34 -18.74
N ILE A 110 -17.51 11.42 -19.93
CA ILE A 110 -16.11 11.72 -20.13
C ILE A 110 -15.85 13.23 -20.03
N ARG A 111 -14.72 13.61 -19.46
CA ARG A 111 -14.26 14.99 -19.41
C ARG A 111 -13.98 15.50 -20.83
N PRO A 112 -14.56 16.61 -21.28
CA PRO A 112 -14.30 17.19 -22.59
C PRO A 112 -12.88 17.77 -22.67
N GLY A 113 -12.29 17.74 -23.87
CA GLY A 113 -11.01 18.40 -24.18
C GLY A 113 -9.75 17.68 -23.68
N VAL A 114 -9.87 16.52 -23.06
CA VAL A 114 -8.71 15.68 -22.69
C VAL A 114 -8.04 15.14 -23.96
N LYS A 115 -6.70 15.16 -23.96
CA LYS A 115 -5.88 14.58 -25.03
C LYS A 115 -4.87 13.59 -24.46
N TRP A 116 -4.55 12.59 -25.24
CA TRP A 116 -3.36 11.79 -25.06
C TRP A 116 -2.09 12.62 -25.27
N ASN A 117 -0.97 12.21 -24.72
CA ASN A 117 0.29 12.97 -24.83
C ASN A 117 0.91 12.96 -26.25
N ASP A 118 0.33 12.19 -27.18
CA ASP A 118 0.62 12.22 -28.63
C ASP A 118 -0.30 13.18 -29.41
N GLY A 119 -1.23 13.86 -28.72
CA GLY A 119 -2.14 14.86 -29.26
C GLY A 119 -3.50 14.33 -29.73
N GLN A 120 -3.71 13.01 -29.78
CA GLN A 120 -5.00 12.43 -30.13
C GLN A 120 -6.05 12.72 -29.05
N PRO A 121 -7.34 12.89 -29.41
CA PRO A 121 -8.39 13.12 -28.42
C PRO A 121 -8.66 11.86 -27.58
N PHE A 122 -8.88 12.03 -26.28
CA PHE A 122 -9.42 11.02 -25.40
C PHE A 122 -10.95 10.99 -25.51
N THR A 123 -11.54 9.83 -25.71
CA THR A 123 -12.97 9.65 -25.93
C THR A 123 -13.55 8.46 -25.14
N ALA A 124 -14.87 8.35 -25.11
CA ALA A 124 -15.57 7.21 -24.53
C ALA A 124 -15.26 5.88 -25.24
N LYS A 125 -14.73 5.92 -26.47
CA LYS A 125 -14.26 4.72 -27.18
C LYS A 125 -13.05 4.10 -26.49
N ASP A 126 -12.11 4.92 -26.01
CA ASP A 126 -10.94 4.45 -25.24
C ASP A 126 -11.38 3.77 -23.94
N VAL A 127 -12.39 4.31 -23.26
CA VAL A 127 -12.98 3.70 -22.06
C VAL A 127 -13.61 2.35 -22.39
N ALA A 128 -14.50 2.30 -23.40
CA ALA A 128 -15.16 1.07 -23.82
C ALA A 128 -14.14 0.01 -24.28
N PHE A 129 -13.15 0.40 -25.06
CA PHE A 129 -12.04 -0.45 -25.49
C PHE A 129 -11.31 -1.06 -24.29
N THR A 130 -10.88 -0.21 -23.34
CA THR A 130 -10.13 -0.65 -22.16
C THR A 130 -10.89 -1.71 -21.35
N PHE A 131 -12.14 -1.45 -21.02
CA PHE A 131 -12.93 -2.42 -20.22
C PHE A 131 -13.21 -3.72 -20.98
N ASN A 132 -13.44 -3.67 -22.30
CA ASN A 132 -13.60 -4.85 -23.12
C ASN A 132 -12.30 -5.65 -23.27
N LEU A 133 -11.15 -4.97 -23.36
CA LEU A 133 -9.83 -5.61 -23.35
C LEU A 133 -9.60 -6.38 -22.03
N VAL A 134 -9.85 -5.74 -20.90
CA VAL A 134 -9.74 -6.33 -19.56
C VAL A 134 -10.69 -7.52 -19.41
N ALA A 135 -11.96 -7.37 -19.82
CA ALA A 135 -12.96 -8.43 -19.71
C ALA A 135 -12.61 -9.67 -20.57
N LYS A 136 -11.97 -9.49 -21.73
CA LYS A 136 -11.55 -10.57 -22.62
C LYS A 136 -10.25 -11.24 -22.22
N THR A 137 -9.43 -10.60 -21.37
CA THR A 137 -8.06 -11.06 -21.05
C THR A 137 -7.96 -11.30 -19.54
N PRO A 138 -8.22 -12.52 -19.04
CA PRO A 138 -8.25 -12.82 -17.58
C PRO A 138 -6.98 -12.37 -16.84
N ALA A 139 -5.81 -12.45 -17.46
CA ALA A 139 -4.54 -12.02 -16.86
C ALA A 139 -4.46 -10.50 -16.62
N LEU A 140 -5.26 -9.69 -17.30
CA LEU A 140 -5.37 -8.24 -17.08
C LEU A 140 -6.49 -7.89 -16.09
N ASN A 141 -7.24 -8.87 -15.61
CA ASN A 141 -8.45 -8.69 -14.82
C ASN A 141 -8.37 -9.39 -13.44
N PRO A 142 -7.42 -9.01 -12.58
CA PRO A 142 -7.26 -9.64 -11.27
C PRO A 142 -8.48 -9.40 -10.34
N SER A 143 -9.24 -8.34 -10.59
CA SER A 143 -10.47 -8.02 -9.83
C SER A 143 -11.71 -8.77 -10.31
N GLY A 144 -11.61 -9.56 -11.38
CA GLY A 144 -12.75 -10.31 -11.92
C GLY A 144 -13.87 -9.42 -12.46
N LEU A 145 -13.56 -8.22 -12.95
CA LEU A 145 -14.55 -7.30 -13.48
C LEU A 145 -15.25 -7.90 -14.72
N ALA A 146 -16.55 -8.18 -14.60
CA ALA A 146 -17.35 -8.82 -15.64
C ALA A 146 -18.41 -7.85 -16.19
N ALA A 147 -17.96 -6.83 -16.94
CA ALA A 147 -18.82 -5.87 -17.61
C ALA A 147 -18.58 -5.88 -19.12
N ILE A 148 -19.62 -5.55 -19.88
CA ILE A 148 -19.51 -5.23 -21.30
C ILE A 148 -19.61 -3.71 -21.42
N ALA A 149 -18.60 -3.09 -22.04
CA ALA A 149 -18.55 -1.66 -22.19
C ALA A 149 -18.90 -1.23 -23.63
N LYS A 150 -19.65 -0.15 -23.77
CA LYS A 150 -20.03 0.44 -25.06
C LYS A 150 -19.94 1.98 -24.97
N ALA A 151 -19.31 2.61 -25.94
CA ALA A 151 -19.44 4.04 -26.16
C ALA A 151 -20.78 4.31 -26.86
N THR A 152 -21.62 5.13 -26.26
CA THR A 152 -22.93 5.53 -26.82
C THR A 152 -22.84 6.86 -27.56
N SER A 153 -21.82 7.66 -27.24
CA SER A 153 -21.36 8.86 -27.95
C SER A 153 -19.86 9.06 -27.68
N ASP A 154 -19.24 10.09 -28.22
CA ASP A 154 -17.81 10.36 -27.96
C ASP A 154 -17.56 10.79 -26.51
N ASP A 155 -18.57 11.26 -25.78
CA ASP A 155 -18.50 11.71 -24.39
C ASP A 155 -19.15 10.76 -23.38
N THR A 156 -19.73 9.64 -23.81
CA THR A 156 -20.50 8.75 -22.93
C THR A 156 -20.19 7.28 -23.16
N ALA A 157 -19.72 6.61 -22.13
CA ALA A 157 -19.59 5.16 -22.08
C ALA A 157 -20.60 4.54 -21.10
N VAL A 158 -21.07 3.35 -21.40
CA VAL A 158 -21.93 2.54 -20.53
C VAL A 158 -21.28 1.18 -20.31
N LEU A 159 -21.16 0.81 -19.03
CA LEU A 159 -20.71 -0.53 -18.60
C LEU A 159 -21.91 -1.30 -18.10
N THR A 160 -22.23 -2.42 -18.76
CA THR A 160 -23.36 -3.30 -18.41
C THR A 160 -22.85 -4.54 -17.69
N PHE A 161 -23.36 -4.79 -16.51
CA PHE A 161 -23.11 -5.95 -15.66
C PHE A 161 -24.28 -6.93 -15.73
N LYS A 162 -24.00 -8.23 -15.54
CA LYS A 162 -25.04 -9.28 -15.56
C LYS A 162 -25.99 -9.20 -14.36
N THR A 163 -25.51 -8.69 -13.24
CA THR A 163 -26.24 -8.57 -11.97
C THR A 163 -26.00 -7.21 -11.35
N LYS A 164 -26.77 -6.86 -10.32
CA LYS A 164 -26.57 -5.64 -9.52
C LYS A 164 -25.13 -5.58 -9.01
N SER A 165 -24.40 -4.52 -9.35
CA SER A 165 -22.92 -4.44 -9.17
C SER A 165 -22.45 -3.10 -8.60
N LEU A 166 -23.23 -2.46 -7.74
CA LEU A 166 -22.91 -1.12 -7.19
C LEU A 166 -21.51 -1.07 -6.55
N MET A 167 -21.08 -2.15 -5.89
CA MET A 167 -19.74 -2.22 -5.26
C MET A 167 -18.59 -2.39 -6.27
N GLN A 168 -18.87 -2.54 -7.56
CA GLN A 168 -17.82 -2.50 -8.59
C GLN A 168 -17.40 -1.07 -8.97
N GLU A 169 -18.15 -0.06 -8.53
CA GLU A 169 -17.89 1.34 -8.85
C GLU A 169 -16.44 1.79 -8.60
N PRO A 170 -15.82 1.60 -7.42
CA PRO A 170 -14.44 2.02 -7.20
C PRO A 170 -13.43 1.25 -8.06
N ALA A 171 -13.70 -0.02 -8.37
CA ALA A 171 -12.84 -0.81 -9.26
C ALA A 171 -12.86 -0.27 -10.68
N VAL A 172 -14.04 0.13 -11.17
CA VAL A 172 -14.23 0.75 -12.50
C VAL A 172 -13.65 2.16 -12.52
N LEU A 173 -14.04 2.99 -11.57
CA LEU A 173 -13.77 4.43 -11.65
C LEU A 173 -12.34 4.77 -11.25
N ALA A 174 -11.75 4.11 -10.26
CA ALA A 174 -10.51 4.53 -9.64
C ALA A 174 -9.34 3.55 -9.75
N ASN A 175 -9.60 2.29 -10.07
CA ASN A 175 -8.54 1.28 -10.08
C ASN A 175 -8.19 0.76 -11.48
N GLN A 176 -8.79 1.35 -12.52
CA GLN A 176 -8.55 0.99 -13.91
C GLN A 176 -7.87 2.14 -14.65
N ALA A 177 -6.64 1.91 -15.12
CA ALA A 177 -5.99 2.79 -16.07
C ALA A 177 -6.71 2.72 -17.42
N ILE A 178 -7.03 3.86 -18.01
CA ILE A 178 -7.56 3.89 -19.37
C ILE A 178 -6.41 3.96 -20.36
N VAL A 179 -6.48 3.16 -21.41
CA VAL A 179 -5.44 3.08 -22.44
C VAL A 179 -5.98 3.52 -23.82
N PRO A 180 -5.12 4.10 -24.68
CA PRO A 180 -5.54 4.60 -25.99
C PRO A 180 -5.87 3.44 -26.94
N GLU A 181 -7.11 3.38 -27.43
CA GLU A 181 -7.56 2.37 -28.40
C GLU A 181 -6.69 2.35 -29.65
N HIS A 182 -6.33 3.55 -30.18
CA HIS A 182 -5.56 3.65 -31.43
C HIS A 182 -4.17 3.00 -31.38
N ILE A 183 -3.64 2.74 -30.18
CA ILE A 183 -2.37 2.03 -29.96
C ILE A 183 -2.62 0.59 -29.51
N TRP A 184 -3.46 0.42 -28.48
CA TRP A 184 -3.58 -0.87 -27.81
C TRP A 184 -4.36 -1.92 -28.60
N LYS A 185 -5.17 -1.52 -29.58
CA LYS A 185 -5.88 -2.46 -30.48
C LYS A 185 -4.94 -3.31 -31.33
N ASP A 186 -3.74 -2.79 -31.61
CA ASP A 186 -2.74 -3.45 -32.46
C ASP A 186 -1.71 -4.26 -31.66
N ILE A 187 -1.77 -4.23 -30.31
CA ILE A 187 -0.90 -5.00 -29.43
C ILE A 187 -1.38 -6.47 -29.41
N LYS A 188 -0.56 -7.38 -29.94
CA LYS A 188 -0.90 -8.81 -30.05
C LYS A 188 -1.06 -9.48 -28.70
N ASP A 189 -0.17 -9.20 -27.76
CA ASP A 189 -0.22 -9.71 -26.40
C ASP A 189 -0.04 -8.57 -25.38
N PRO A 190 -1.14 -8.05 -24.84
CA PRO A 190 -1.09 -6.97 -23.86
C PRO A 190 -0.55 -7.41 -22.49
N THR A 191 -0.43 -8.71 -22.22
CA THR A 191 0.06 -9.22 -20.93
C THR A 191 1.57 -9.18 -20.82
N THR A 192 2.28 -9.30 -21.93
CA THR A 192 3.75 -9.32 -21.99
C THR A 192 4.36 -8.06 -22.59
N ASN A 193 3.54 -7.16 -23.14
CA ASN A 193 4.00 -5.89 -23.67
C ASN A 193 4.56 -4.99 -22.58
N LEU A 194 5.83 -4.60 -22.67
CA LEU A 194 6.48 -3.71 -21.69
C LEU A 194 6.11 -2.24 -21.85
N ASN A 195 5.44 -1.87 -22.96
CA ASN A 195 4.97 -0.50 -23.22
C ASN A 195 6.04 0.58 -22.98
N LYS A 196 7.22 0.41 -23.56
CA LYS A 196 8.39 1.30 -23.33
C LYS A 196 8.19 2.75 -23.75
N ASN A 197 7.28 3.00 -24.69
CA ASN A 197 6.90 4.34 -25.14
C ASN A 197 5.42 4.61 -24.74
N PRO A 198 5.12 4.84 -23.46
CA PRO A 198 3.75 4.96 -23.00
C PRO A 198 3.09 6.24 -23.50
N VAL A 199 1.89 6.08 -24.06
CA VAL A 199 0.99 7.19 -24.41
C VAL A 199 -0.12 7.23 -23.36
N GLY A 200 -0.10 8.27 -22.53
CA GLY A 200 -1.03 8.47 -21.42
C GLY A 200 -1.65 9.87 -21.43
N THR A 201 -2.61 10.07 -20.54
CA THR A 201 -3.29 11.36 -20.34
C THR A 201 -2.66 12.17 -19.21
N GLY A 202 -1.78 11.56 -18.41
CA GLY A 202 -1.29 12.09 -17.15
C GLY A 202 -0.40 13.33 -17.27
N PRO A 203 -0.06 13.93 -16.11
CA PRO A 203 0.69 15.20 -16.06
C PRO A 203 2.13 15.11 -16.56
N PHE A 204 2.69 13.90 -16.69
CA PHE A 204 4.06 13.70 -17.17
C PHE A 204 4.12 12.57 -18.20
N LYS A 205 5.18 12.63 -19.03
CA LYS A 205 5.52 11.62 -20.03
C LYS A 205 6.99 11.20 -19.89
N VAL A 206 7.34 10.01 -20.34
CA VAL A 206 8.73 9.51 -20.29
C VAL A 206 9.62 10.36 -21.19
N LYS A 207 10.74 10.84 -20.65
CA LYS A 207 11.80 11.57 -21.36
C LYS A 207 12.97 10.66 -21.68
N SER A 208 13.43 9.87 -20.70
CA SER A 208 14.55 8.95 -20.86
C SER A 208 14.51 7.87 -19.78
N TYR A 209 15.06 6.72 -20.11
CA TYR A 209 15.20 5.59 -19.21
C TYR A 209 16.61 4.99 -19.31
N THR A 210 17.15 4.62 -18.13
CA THR A 210 18.26 3.69 -17.93
C THR A 210 17.99 2.85 -16.69
N PRO A 211 18.65 1.68 -16.52
CA PRO A 211 18.51 0.89 -15.27
C PRO A 211 18.98 1.60 -14.00
N GLN A 212 19.68 2.72 -14.09
CA GLN A 212 20.17 3.52 -12.96
C GLN A 212 19.31 4.75 -12.66
N SER A 213 18.52 5.21 -13.60
CA SER A 213 17.57 6.31 -13.41
C SER A 213 16.66 6.46 -14.62
N PHE A 214 15.45 6.96 -14.41
CA PHE A 214 14.63 7.45 -15.52
C PHE A 214 14.08 8.84 -15.19
N VAL A 215 13.75 9.58 -16.23
CA VAL A 215 13.29 10.95 -16.14
C VAL A 215 11.96 11.08 -16.86
N LEU A 216 11.01 11.69 -16.18
CA LEU A 216 9.76 12.15 -16.78
C LEU A 216 9.84 13.65 -17.02
N THR A 217 9.25 14.11 -18.12
CA THR A 217 9.06 15.53 -18.41
C THR A 217 7.58 15.89 -18.40
N LYS A 218 7.28 17.13 -18.10
CA LYS A 218 5.92 17.68 -18.14
C LYS A 218 5.22 17.32 -19.45
N ASN A 219 3.95 16.94 -19.35
CA ASN A 219 3.06 16.77 -20.49
C ASN A 219 2.42 18.13 -20.85
N ASP A 220 2.84 18.74 -21.94
CA ASP A 220 2.31 20.03 -22.38
C ASP A 220 0.87 19.95 -22.91
N GLN A 221 0.35 18.73 -23.17
CA GLN A 221 -1.04 18.48 -23.53
C GLN A 221 -1.94 18.18 -22.33
N TYR A 222 -1.41 18.33 -21.09
CA TYR A 222 -2.16 17.99 -19.88
C TYR A 222 -3.41 18.84 -19.73
N TRP A 223 -4.54 18.19 -19.49
CA TRP A 223 -5.87 18.80 -19.51
C TRP A 223 -6.13 19.81 -18.38
N GLU A 224 -5.42 19.69 -17.23
CA GLU A 224 -5.56 20.60 -16.12
C GLU A 224 -4.67 21.84 -16.32
N ALA A 225 -5.29 22.97 -16.71
CA ALA A 225 -4.58 24.19 -17.06
C ALA A 225 -3.60 24.65 -15.97
N GLY A 226 -2.39 25.02 -16.37
CA GLY A 226 -1.33 25.48 -15.48
C GLY A 226 -0.63 24.38 -14.67
N LYS A 227 -0.99 23.14 -14.84
CA LYS A 227 -0.36 21.99 -14.16
C LYS A 227 0.31 21.03 -15.14
N PRO A 228 1.30 20.28 -14.65
CA PRO A 228 2.06 20.49 -13.43
C PRO A 228 2.95 21.74 -13.54
N THR A 229 3.41 22.30 -12.41
CA THR A 229 4.39 23.40 -12.38
C THR A 229 5.83 22.87 -12.34
N ILE A 230 6.04 21.66 -11.84
CA ILE A 230 7.31 20.94 -11.92
C ILE A 230 7.56 20.55 -13.38
N LYS A 231 8.78 20.77 -13.89
CA LYS A 231 9.14 20.48 -15.28
C LYS A 231 9.62 19.06 -15.48
N GLU A 232 10.37 18.53 -14.52
CA GLU A 232 10.95 17.19 -14.60
C GLU A 232 10.85 16.45 -13.27
N VAL A 233 10.64 15.13 -13.37
CA VAL A 233 10.67 14.22 -12.22
C VAL A 233 11.69 13.13 -12.53
N ARG A 234 12.71 13.02 -11.70
CA ARG A 234 13.73 11.97 -11.78
C ARG A 234 13.42 10.87 -10.77
N TYR A 235 13.52 9.63 -11.18
CA TYR A 235 13.40 8.47 -10.34
C TYR A 235 14.76 7.80 -10.18
N LEU A 236 15.18 7.55 -8.94
CA LEU A 236 16.43 6.87 -8.59
C LEU A 236 16.15 5.60 -7.81
N PRO A 237 16.85 4.49 -8.09
CA PRO A 237 16.71 3.27 -7.30
C PRO A 237 17.28 3.48 -5.90
N VAL A 238 16.44 3.25 -4.90
CA VAL A 238 16.80 3.31 -3.47
C VAL A 238 16.21 2.08 -2.81
N THR A 239 17.05 1.10 -2.52
CA THR A 239 16.62 -0.27 -2.18
C THR A 239 16.73 -0.60 -0.69
N SER A 240 17.12 0.36 0.16
CA SER A 240 17.17 0.18 1.62
C SER A 240 16.78 1.45 2.37
N ALA A 241 16.35 1.28 3.61
CA ALA A 241 16.01 2.37 4.53
C ALA A 241 17.21 3.31 4.78
N ASP A 242 18.41 2.73 4.99
CA ASP A 242 19.64 3.50 5.21
C ASP A 242 20.02 4.32 3.97
N ALA A 243 19.89 3.74 2.76
CA ALA A 243 20.13 4.46 1.52
C ALA A 243 19.11 5.60 1.32
N ALA A 244 17.84 5.39 1.69
CA ALA A 244 16.81 6.41 1.63
C ALA A 244 17.12 7.58 2.58
N SER A 245 17.46 7.27 3.84
CA SER A 245 17.85 8.26 4.84
C SER A 245 19.06 9.08 4.37
N ALA A 246 20.13 8.40 3.93
CA ALA A 246 21.34 9.07 3.43
C ALA A 246 21.07 9.96 2.21
N ALA A 247 20.24 9.49 1.27
CA ALA A 247 19.90 10.24 0.06
C ALA A 247 19.04 11.49 0.37
N LEU A 248 18.09 11.39 1.31
CA LEU A 248 17.27 12.51 1.78
C LEU A 248 18.11 13.58 2.46
N VAL A 249 18.95 13.18 3.44
CA VAL A 249 19.85 14.09 4.19
C VAL A 249 20.82 14.79 3.25
N ALA A 250 21.37 14.07 2.27
CA ALA A 250 22.28 14.62 1.26
C ALA A 250 21.57 15.46 0.17
N GLY A 251 20.23 15.59 0.19
CA GLY A 251 19.47 16.31 -0.82
C GLY A 251 19.51 15.66 -2.23
N LYS A 252 19.85 14.36 -2.31
CA LYS A 252 19.85 13.61 -3.58
C LYS A 252 18.46 13.18 -3.98
N VAL A 253 17.57 12.98 -3.03
CA VAL A 253 16.14 12.69 -3.20
C VAL A 253 15.32 13.74 -2.47
N ASP A 254 14.16 14.08 -3.06
CA ASP A 254 13.20 15.02 -2.47
C ASP A 254 12.01 14.30 -1.85
N TRP A 255 11.74 13.08 -2.28
CA TRP A 255 10.58 12.29 -1.85
C TRP A 255 10.95 10.81 -1.73
N ALA A 256 10.77 10.27 -0.53
CA ALA A 256 10.94 8.86 -0.23
C ALA A 256 9.76 8.34 0.59
N SER A 257 9.61 7.03 0.67
CA SER A 257 8.64 6.36 1.53
C SER A 257 9.27 5.09 2.04
N ALA A 258 9.93 5.21 3.19
CA ALA A 258 10.67 4.15 3.83
C ALA A 258 10.34 4.08 5.34
N TYR A 259 10.37 2.88 5.90
CA TYR A 259 10.33 2.76 7.35
C TYR A 259 11.69 3.15 7.93
N LEU A 260 11.75 4.32 8.56
CA LEU A 260 12.97 4.87 9.16
C LEU A 260 12.86 4.89 10.68
N PRO A 261 13.41 3.90 11.39
CA PRO A 261 13.46 3.93 12.86
C PRO A 261 14.16 5.19 13.36
N GLY A 262 13.59 5.84 14.37
CA GLY A 262 14.15 7.09 14.91
C GLY A 262 14.03 8.28 13.95
N ILE A 263 13.00 8.32 13.13
CA ILE A 263 12.71 9.33 12.10
C ILE A 263 12.90 10.77 12.59
N ASP A 264 12.50 11.08 13.84
CA ASP A 264 12.66 12.42 14.41
C ASP A 264 14.13 12.88 14.48
N ASN A 265 15.07 11.96 14.73
CA ASN A 265 16.50 12.29 14.75
C ASN A 265 17.03 12.53 13.34
N ILE A 266 16.53 11.76 12.35
CA ILE A 266 16.87 11.95 10.94
C ILE A 266 16.36 13.31 10.46
N MET A 267 15.13 13.68 10.80
CA MET A 267 14.55 14.98 10.43
C MET A 267 15.34 16.17 11.03
N LYS A 268 15.87 16.02 12.23
CA LYS A 268 16.73 17.05 12.88
C LYS A 268 18.12 17.19 12.25
N SER A 269 18.59 16.20 11.51
CA SER A 269 19.91 16.21 10.88
C SER A 269 20.02 17.09 9.62
N GLY A 270 18.88 17.54 9.06
CA GLY A 270 18.82 18.40 7.88
C GLY A 270 17.80 19.53 8.00
N LYS A 271 18.11 20.69 7.38
CA LYS A 271 17.30 21.92 7.55
C LYS A 271 15.93 21.88 6.84
N ASN A 272 15.80 21.09 5.77
CA ASN A 272 14.60 21.08 4.91
C ASN A 272 13.92 19.72 4.89
N LEU A 273 14.16 18.90 5.93
CA LEU A 273 13.57 17.59 6.04
C LEU A 273 12.26 17.64 6.81
N THR A 274 11.27 16.96 6.31
CA THR A 274 9.98 16.75 6.99
C THR A 274 9.43 15.38 6.65
N TYR A 275 8.47 14.90 7.43
CA TYR A 275 7.79 13.65 7.15
C TYR A 275 6.31 13.71 7.50
N VAL A 276 5.55 12.79 6.92
CA VAL A 276 4.17 12.50 7.29
C VAL A 276 4.07 11.05 7.70
N ASN A 277 3.40 10.82 8.82
CA ASN A 277 3.01 9.51 9.29
C ASN A 277 1.54 9.29 8.96
N THR A 278 1.24 8.34 8.06
CA THR A 278 -0.12 8.07 7.61
C THR A 278 -0.57 6.68 8.06
N PRO A 279 -1.63 6.57 8.87
CA PRO A 279 -2.25 5.28 9.19
C PRO A 279 -2.81 4.63 7.93
N VAL A 280 -2.42 3.37 7.65
CA VAL A 280 -2.81 2.71 6.39
C VAL A 280 -3.36 1.31 6.56
N MET A 281 -3.00 0.60 7.62
CA MET A 281 -3.42 -0.78 7.85
C MET A 281 -3.39 -1.14 9.33
N THR A 282 -4.19 -2.12 9.72
CA THR A 282 -4.16 -2.67 11.08
C THR A 282 -3.30 -3.92 11.10
N THR A 283 -2.22 -3.93 11.89
CA THR A 283 -1.46 -5.14 12.19
C THR A 283 -2.31 -6.04 13.05
N VAL A 284 -2.45 -7.31 12.65
CA VAL A 284 -3.35 -8.28 13.28
C VAL A 284 -2.68 -9.63 13.48
N ILE A 285 -3.14 -10.36 14.49
CA ILE A 285 -2.93 -11.80 14.55
C ILE A 285 -4.11 -12.44 13.80
N VAL A 286 -3.85 -13.03 12.65
CA VAL A 286 -4.81 -13.86 11.91
C VAL A 286 -4.92 -15.20 12.62
N THR A 287 -6.13 -15.65 12.91
CA THR A 287 -6.37 -16.93 13.57
C THR A 287 -7.05 -17.91 12.62
N CYS A 288 -6.58 -19.16 12.51
CA CYS A 288 -7.41 -20.21 11.90
C CYS A 288 -8.55 -20.51 12.87
N SER A 289 -9.71 -19.86 12.69
CA SER A 289 -10.70 -19.69 13.75
C SER A 289 -11.84 -20.72 13.74
N ASN A 290 -12.09 -21.38 12.60
CA ASN A 290 -13.32 -22.18 12.39
C ASN A 290 -13.01 -23.68 12.30
N SER A 291 -13.41 -24.42 13.34
CA SER A 291 -13.24 -25.87 13.39
C SER A 291 -14.07 -26.62 12.35
N ALA A 292 -15.23 -26.09 11.94
CA ALA A 292 -16.06 -26.69 10.90
C ALA A 292 -15.39 -26.61 9.50
N LEU A 293 -14.47 -25.67 9.31
CA LEU A 293 -13.65 -25.55 8.10
C LEU A 293 -12.29 -26.26 8.23
N GLY A 294 -12.09 -27.03 9.31
CA GLY A 294 -10.91 -27.87 9.52
C GLY A 294 -9.78 -27.21 10.32
N CYS A 295 -9.99 -26.04 10.91
CA CYS A 295 -9.03 -25.47 11.85
C CYS A 295 -8.97 -26.28 13.14
N THR A 296 -7.77 -26.49 13.68
CA THR A 296 -7.55 -27.27 14.89
C THR A 296 -6.67 -26.50 15.87
N GLY A 297 -6.97 -26.65 17.17
CA GLY A 297 -6.20 -26.04 18.25
C GLY A 297 -6.98 -25.03 19.08
N PRO A 298 -6.36 -24.51 20.16
CA PRO A 298 -7.02 -23.63 21.13
C PRO A 298 -7.58 -22.33 20.52
N GLN A 299 -6.98 -21.80 19.49
CA GLN A 299 -7.42 -20.56 18.81
C GLN A 299 -8.79 -20.68 18.13
N THR A 300 -9.34 -21.89 18.00
CA THR A 300 -10.73 -22.06 17.51
C THR A 300 -11.77 -21.65 18.54
N ASP A 301 -11.40 -21.58 19.83
CA ASP A 301 -12.23 -21.07 20.91
C ASP A 301 -12.20 -19.53 20.93
N PRO A 302 -13.35 -18.83 20.76
CA PRO A 302 -13.41 -17.37 20.84
C PRO A 302 -12.90 -16.80 22.17
N ALA A 303 -13.07 -17.52 23.29
CA ALA A 303 -12.57 -17.09 24.60
C ALA A 303 -11.04 -16.99 24.62
N VAL A 304 -10.34 -17.89 23.93
CA VAL A 304 -8.88 -17.85 23.79
C VAL A 304 -8.45 -16.62 22.98
N ARG A 305 -9.14 -16.32 21.87
CA ARG A 305 -8.83 -15.13 21.04
C ARG A 305 -9.08 -13.82 21.80
N LYS A 306 -10.16 -13.75 22.57
CA LYS A 306 -10.46 -12.61 23.45
C LYS A 306 -9.41 -12.48 24.56
N ALA A 307 -9.01 -13.58 25.18
CA ALA A 307 -7.97 -13.58 26.22
C ALA A 307 -6.62 -13.09 25.67
N ILE A 308 -6.24 -13.50 24.47
CA ILE A 308 -5.06 -12.96 23.77
C ILE A 308 -5.18 -11.44 23.62
N SER A 309 -6.34 -10.93 23.19
CA SER A 309 -6.58 -9.50 23.02
C SER A 309 -6.50 -8.71 24.33
N LEU A 310 -7.05 -9.27 25.43
CA LEU A 310 -7.05 -8.65 26.76
C LEU A 310 -5.65 -8.66 27.40
N ALA A 311 -4.90 -9.74 27.24
CA ALA A 311 -3.54 -9.87 27.79
C ALA A 311 -2.48 -9.02 27.07
N MET A 312 -2.84 -8.40 25.95
CA MET A 312 -1.92 -7.64 25.10
C MET A 312 -1.70 -6.22 25.62
N ASN A 313 -0.46 -5.88 25.98
CA ASN A 313 -0.03 -4.49 26.19
C ASN A 313 0.35 -3.86 24.84
N ARG A 314 -0.60 -3.18 24.23
CA ARG A 314 -0.47 -2.57 22.90
C ARG A 314 0.44 -1.35 22.89
N GLU A 315 0.45 -0.58 23.98
CA GLU A 315 1.37 0.55 24.11
C GLU A 315 2.83 0.10 24.04
N GLN A 316 3.18 -0.98 24.74
CA GLN A 316 4.51 -1.58 24.68
C GLN A 316 4.84 -2.07 23.26
N LEU A 317 3.91 -2.76 22.59
CA LEU A 317 4.10 -3.25 21.22
C LEU A 317 4.28 -2.10 20.23
N ALA A 318 3.44 -1.07 20.31
CA ALA A 318 3.55 0.12 19.45
C ALA A 318 4.89 0.85 19.65
N LYS A 319 5.36 0.94 20.89
CA LYS A 319 6.65 1.57 21.20
C LYS A 319 7.84 0.75 20.70
N LEU A 320 7.84 -0.56 20.91
CA LEU A 320 8.97 -1.43 20.57
C LEU A 320 9.01 -1.77 19.07
N ALA A 321 7.91 -2.28 18.54
CA ALA A 321 7.84 -2.79 17.17
C ALA A 321 7.31 -1.74 16.17
N GLY A 322 6.42 -0.87 16.60
CA GLY A 322 5.88 0.22 15.77
C GLY A 322 6.76 1.46 15.70
N GLY A 323 7.99 1.42 16.25
CA GLY A 323 8.94 2.54 16.17
C GLY A 323 8.47 3.84 16.83
N GLY A 324 7.46 3.77 17.71
CA GLY A 324 6.86 4.95 18.36
C GLY A 324 5.88 5.74 17.48
N VAL A 325 5.64 5.29 16.25
CA VAL A 325 4.74 5.97 15.29
C VAL A 325 3.43 5.20 15.01
N ALA A 326 3.29 3.99 15.55
CA ALA A 326 2.09 3.17 15.42
C ALA A 326 0.88 3.80 16.14
N GLY A 327 -0.29 3.70 15.51
CA GLY A 327 -1.54 4.22 16.03
C GLY A 327 -2.35 3.21 16.83
N VAL A 328 -3.39 3.70 17.51
CA VAL A 328 -4.35 2.84 18.24
C VAL A 328 -5.29 2.14 17.27
N GLY A 329 -5.40 0.82 17.37
CA GLY A 329 -6.31 0.02 16.55
C GLY A 329 -7.75 -0.02 17.06
N SER A 330 -8.63 -0.62 16.28
CA SER A 330 -10.04 -0.89 16.61
C SER A 330 -10.35 -2.38 16.44
N PRO A 331 -11.20 -2.98 17.29
CA PRO A 331 -11.67 -4.35 17.09
C PRO A 331 -12.53 -4.50 15.82
N THR A 332 -13.00 -3.39 15.25
CA THR A 332 -13.79 -3.36 14.01
C THR A 332 -12.95 -3.54 12.75
N LEU A 333 -11.63 -3.62 12.83
CA LEU A 333 -10.67 -3.63 11.71
C LEU A 333 -10.66 -2.34 10.87
N LEU A 334 -11.41 -1.32 11.28
CA LEU A 334 -11.41 0.01 10.68
C LEU A 334 -10.31 0.87 11.30
N LEU A 335 -9.89 1.90 10.58
CA LEU A 335 -8.83 2.81 11.03
C LEU A 335 -9.44 3.98 11.82
N PRO A 336 -9.21 4.07 13.14
CA PRO A 336 -9.66 5.22 13.93
C PRO A 336 -9.13 6.54 13.36
N GLY A 337 -9.97 7.57 13.38
CA GLY A 337 -9.70 8.88 12.79
C GLY A 337 -10.10 8.97 11.32
N ARG A 338 -9.76 7.97 10.49
CA ARG A 338 -10.15 7.95 9.08
C ARG A 338 -11.57 7.43 8.87
N ASP A 339 -11.92 6.33 9.57
CA ASP A 339 -13.15 5.57 9.32
C ASP A 339 -14.22 5.80 10.40
N ASP A 340 -14.07 6.80 11.26
CA ASP A 340 -14.94 7.05 12.42
C ASP A 340 -16.43 7.16 12.05
N GLN A 341 -16.73 7.72 10.87
CA GLN A 341 -18.12 7.78 10.39
C GLN A 341 -18.78 6.40 10.21
N TRP A 342 -17.99 5.35 9.99
CA TRP A 342 -18.44 3.98 9.80
C TRP A 342 -18.46 3.15 11.09
N ILE A 343 -17.78 3.59 12.14
CA ILE A 343 -17.79 2.91 13.44
C ILE A 343 -19.12 3.20 14.12
N ALA A 344 -19.86 2.13 14.42
CA ALA A 344 -21.22 2.26 14.94
C ALA A 344 -21.27 2.53 16.45
N ASP A 345 -20.37 1.91 17.22
CA ASP A 345 -20.30 2.01 18.66
C ASP A 345 -18.97 2.65 19.08
N ALA A 346 -19.07 3.79 19.79
CA ALA A 346 -17.91 4.50 20.33
C ALA A 346 -17.08 3.63 21.29
N GLY A 347 -17.69 2.66 21.99
CA GLY A 347 -17.00 1.70 22.85
C GLY A 347 -16.07 0.75 22.10
N THR A 348 -16.33 0.52 20.80
CA THR A 348 -15.48 -0.29 19.90
C THR A 348 -14.57 0.55 19.01
N ALA A 349 -14.57 1.87 19.14
CA ALA A 349 -13.76 2.74 18.30
C ALA A 349 -12.27 2.53 18.49
N LYS A 350 -11.82 2.23 19.71
CA LYS A 350 -10.41 2.06 20.06
C LYS A 350 -10.20 0.86 20.99
N LEU A 351 -9.13 0.14 20.76
CA LEU A 351 -8.69 -0.95 21.64
C LEU A 351 -8.03 -0.43 22.91
N PRO A 352 -8.18 -1.15 24.05
CA PRO A 352 -7.39 -0.90 25.25
C PRO A 352 -5.88 -0.95 24.93
N GLN A 353 -5.13 -0.01 25.48
CA GLN A 353 -3.69 0.08 25.26
C GLN A 353 -2.90 -0.73 26.29
N SER A 354 -3.37 -0.77 27.53
CA SER A 354 -2.80 -1.59 28.61
C SER A 354 -3.40 -2.99 28.62
N ALA A 355 -2.62 -3.97 29.04
CA ALA A 355 -3.11 -5.33 29.28
C ALA A 355 -4.08 -5.37 30.48
N ASP A 356 -5.11 -6.19 30.35
CA ASP A 356 -6.00 -6.60 31.43
C ASP A 356 -5.84 -8.11 31.68
N ALA A 357 -4.77 -8.46 32.39
CA ALA A 357 -4.45 -9.85 32.70
C ALA A 357 -5.49 -10.52 33.59
N ASP A 358 -6.14 -9.76 34.47
CA ASP A 358 -7.18 -10.28 35.36
C ASP A 358 -8.45 -10.65 34.58
N ALA A 359 -8.89 -9.79 33.67
CA ALA A 359 -10.02 -10.10 32.79
C ALA A 359 -9.72 -11.28 31.87
N ALA A 360 -8.52 -11.34 31.31
CA ALA A 360 -8.07 -12.48 30.49
C ALA A 360 -8.09 -13.79 31.28
N THR A 361 -7.57 -13.76 32.51
CA THR A 361 -7.56 -14.92 33.43
C THR A 361 -8.97 -15.38 33.74
N LYS A 362 -9.87 -14.49 34.20
CA LYS A 362 -11.27 -14.80 34.51
C LYS A 362 -12.01 -15.38 33.31
N LEU A 363 -11.77 -14.83 32.11
CA LEU A 363 -12.38 -15.33 30.89
C LEU A 363 -11.93 -16.75 30.55
N LEU A 364 -10.63 -17.05 30.68
CA LEU A 364 -10.10 -18.39 30.44
C LEU A 364 -10.61 -19.39 31.49
N ASP A 365 -10.70 -18.99 32.77
CA ASP A 365 -11.28 -19.82 33.84
C ASP A 365 -12.74 -20.17 33.55
N SER A 366 -13.54 -19.15 33.17
CA SER A 366 -14.96 -19.33 32.80
C SER A 366 -15.15 -20.22 31.58
N ALA A 367 -14.18 -20.21 30.65
CA ALA A 367 -14.18 -21.06 29.48
C ALA A 367 -13.64 -22.48 29.71
N GLY A 368 -13.29 -22.82 30.97
CA GLY A 368 -12.81 -24.15 31.39
C GLY A 368 -11.32 -24.40 31.13
N TRP A 369 -10.55 -23.36 30.88
CA TRP A 369 -9.09 -23.44 30.75
C TRP A 369 -8.42 -23.35 32.12
N ALA A 370 -8.25 -24.48 32.83
CA ALA A 370 -7.66 -24.53 34.14
C ALA A 370 -6.13 -24.35 34.11
N LYS A 371 -5.56 -23.61 35.08
CA LYS A 371 -4.12 -23.41 35.19
C LYS A 371 -3.43 -24.68 35.69
N GLY A 372 -2.44 -25.18 34.93
CA GLY A 372 -1.63 -26.33 35.31
C GLY A 372 -0.53 -25.99 36.33
N SER A 373 0.12 -27.01 36.87
CA SER A 373 1.23 -26.87 37.82
C SER A 373 2.46 -26.16 37.25
N ASP A 374 2.64 -26.21 35.93
CA ASP A 374 3.70 -25.53 35.22
C ASP A 374 3.33 -24.09 34.76
N GLY A 375 2.16 -23.62 35.20
CA GLY A 375 1.64 -22.29 34.89
C GLY A 375 0.89 -22.19 33.57
N ILE A 376 0.94 -23.19 32.70
CA ILE A 376 0.21 -23.19 31.42
C ILE A 376 -1.17 -23.81 31.61
N ARG A 377 -2.17 -23.24 30.95
CA ARG A 377 -3.56 -23.70 31.06
C ARG A 377 -3.83 -24.95 30.23
N THR A 378 -4.79 -25.74 30.69
CA THR A 378 -5.26 -26.96 30.00
C THR A 378 -6.79 -27.02 30.02
N LYS A 379 -7.38 -27.60 28.98
CA LYS A 379 -8.80 -27.90 28.87
C LYS A 379 -8.96 -29.25 28.17
N ASP A 380 -9.72 -30.17 28.74
CA ASP A 380 -9.95 -31.52 28.18
C ASP A 380 -8.63 -32.24 27.81
N GLY A 381 -7.62 -32.14 28.69
CA GLY A 381 -6.28 -32.72 28.47
C GLY A 381 -5.43 -32.00 27.42
N LYS A 382 -5.94 -30.98 26.76
CA LYS A 382 -5.22 -30.20 25.74
C LYS A 382 -4.60 -28.96 26.36
N ARG A 383 -3.30 -28.76 26.08
CA ARG A 383 -2.51 -27.63 26.54
C ARG A 383 -2.86 -26.35 25.77
N LEU A 384 -2.95 -25.22 26.43
CA LEU A 384 -3.13 -23.91 25.80
C LEU A 384 -1.78 -23.43 25.23
N SER A 385 -1.38 -24.08 24.16
CA SER A 385 -0.13 -23.85 23.44
C SER A 385 -0.44 -23.52 21.99
N LEU A 386 0.09 -22.39 21.52
CA LEU A 386 -0.19 -21.81 20.21
C LEU A 386 1.11 -21.49 19.48
N THR A 387 1.17 -21.82 18.20
CA THR A 387 2.25 -21.39 17.30
C THR A 387 1.81 -20.15 16.53
N VAL A 388 2.65 -19.09 16.54
CA VAL A 388 2.45 -17.89 15.73
C VAL A 388 3.54 -17.79 14.67
N GLN A 389 3.15 -17.70 13.41
CA GLN A 389 4.07 -17.60 12.26
C GLN A 389 4.30 -16.15 11.84
N THR A 390 5.54 -15.85 11.45
CA THR A 390 5.90 -14.62 10.74
C THR A 390 7.01 -14.91 9.72
N VAL A 391 7.24 -13.97 8.81
CA VAL A 391 8.30 -14.11 7.78
C VAL A 391 9.66 -13.78 8.37
N THR A 392 10.65 -14.60 8.07
CA THR A 392 12.05 -14.33 8.42
C THR A 392 12.50 -12.99 7.85
N GLY A 393 13.07 -12.13 8.72
CA GLY A 393 13.54 -10.79 8.34
C GLY A 393 12.51 -9.67 8.53
N TRP A 394 11.24 -9.97 8.84
CA TRP A 394 10.27 -8.95 9.27
C TRP A 394 10.50 -8.61 10.76
N SER A 395 11.48 -7.76 11.00
CA SER A 395 12.04 -7.50 12.33
C SER A 395 11.01 -6.94 13.32
N ASP A 396 10.11 -6.09 12.86
CA ASP A 396 9.00 -5.54 13.63
C ASP A 396 8.01 -6.65 14.07
N TYR A 397 7.64 -7.53 13.15
CA TYR A 397 6.73 -8.65 13.44
C TYR A 397 7.37 -9.72 14.31
N ILE A 398 8.67 -9.97 14.15
CA ILE A 398 9.43 -10.86 15.03
C ILE A 398 9.41 -10.29 16.46
N LEU A 399 9.65 -9.00 16.63
CA LEU A 399 9.65 -8.32 17.92
C LEU A 399 8.25 -8.32 18.57
N ILE A 400 7.17 -8.18 17.78
CA ILE A 400 5.79 -8.36 18.26
C ILE A 400 5.61 -9.76 18.86
N ASN A 401 5.99 -10.81 18.12
CA ASN A 401 5.80 -12.19 18.57
C ASN A 401 6.59 -12.51 19.84
N ASP A 402 7.85 -12.05 19.94
CA ASP A 402 8.68 -12.24 21.11
C ASP A 402 8.16 -11.50 22.35
N THR A 403 7.62 -10.30 22.16
CA THR A 403 6.97 -9.52 23.23
C THR A 403 5.66 -10.18 23.67
N LEU A 404 4.82 -10.61 22.73
CA LEU A 404 3.57 -11.32 23.00
C LEU A 404 3.79 -12.63 23.75
N LYS A 405 4.86 -13.37 23.44
CA LYS A 405 5.22 -14.59 24.17
C LYS A 405 5.34 -14.33 25.68
N GLN A 406 5.96 -13.22 26.07
CA GLN A 406 6.10 -12.84 27.48
C GLN A 406 4.76 -12.40 28.08
N GLN A 407 3.99 -11.56 27.37
CA GLN A 407 2.70 -11.06 27.84
C GLN A 407 1.68 -12.18 28.04
N LEU A 408 1.59 -13.12 27.10
CA LEU A 408 0.64 -14.23 27.12
C LEU A 408 1.01 -15.30 28.18
N ALA A 409 2.29 -15.48 28.47
CA ALA A 409 2.74 -16.37 29.54
C ALA A 409 2.19 -15.95 30.92
N ALA A 410 2.01 -14.65 31.16
CA ALA A 410 1.45 -14.14 32.43
C ALA A 410 0.02 -14.64 32.71
N VAL A 411 -0.75 -14.94 31.66
CA VAL A 411 -2.12 -15.46 31.76
C VAL A 411 -2.25 -16.96 31.49
N GLY A 412 -1.09 -17.66 31.37
CA GLY A 412 -1.03 -19.12 31.19
C GLY A 412 -1.21 -19.61 29.77
N ILE A 413 -0.95 -18.76 28.77
CA ILE A 413 -0.92 -19.12 27.34
C ILE A 413 0.53 -19.31 26.90
N GLU A 414 0.88 -20.49 26.42
CA GLU A 414 2.19 -20.76 25.82
C GLU A 414 2.17 -20.31 24.35
N LEU A 415 2.94 -19.27 24.00
CA LEU A 415 3.11 -18.85 22.61
C LEU A 415 4.48 -19.29 22.08
N LYS A 416 4.48 -19.91 20.90
CA LYS A 416 5.66 -20.41 20.19
C LYS A 416 5.87 -19.61 18.90
N PRO A 417 6.70 -18.55 18.92
CA PRO A 417 7.08 -17.85 17.68
C PRO A 417 7.78 -18.79 16.69
N SER A 418 7.40 -18.70 15.43
CA SER A 418 7.97 -19.46 14.31
C SER A 418 8.26 -18.51 13.15
N GLN A 419 9.51 -18.50 12.70
CA GLN A 419 9.93 -17.74 11.53
C GLN A 419 10.06 -18.69 10.34
N VAL A 420 9.40 -18.33 9.24
CA VAL A 420 9.38 -19.14 8.00
C VAL A 420 9.70 -18.25 6.79
N SER A 421 9.98 -18.85 5.64
CA SER A 421 10.12 -18.08 4.40
C SER A 421 8.79 -17.42 4.00
N TRP A 422 8.83 -16.36 3.20
CA TRP A 422 7.62 -15.71 2.68
C TRP A 422 6.71 -16.69 1.93
N ASN A 423 7.29 -17.60 1.13
CA ASN A 423 6.52 -18.59 0.38
C ASN A 423 5.79 -19.58 1.32
N GLU A 424 6.45 -20.05 2.36
CA GLU A 424 5.84 -20.95 3.36
C GLU A 424 4.75 -20.24 4.16
N TRP A 425 5.01 -19.01 4.61
CA TRP A 425 4.04 -18.19 5.32
C TRP A 425 2.80 -17.93 4.48
N ASN A 426 2.97 -17.47 3.22
CA ASN A 426 1.86 -17.22 2.30
C ASN A 426 1.07 -18.49 1.97
N ALA A 427 1.76 -19.61 1.73
CA ALA A 427 1.11 -20.88 1.48
C ALA A 427 0.35 -21.39 2.73
N ALA A 428 0.91 -21.22 3.94
CA ALA A 428 0.24 -21.60 5.17
C ALA A 428 -1.05 -20.80 5.39
N GLN A 429 -1.01 -19.47 5.25
CA GLN A 429 -2.20 -18.60 5.34
C GLN A 429 -3.24 -18.94 4.28
N THR A 430 -2.83 -19.01 3.02
CA THR A 430 -3.72 -19.27 1.89
C THR A 430 -4.41 -20.63 2.03
N ASN A 431 -3.71 -21.65 2.53
CA ASN A 431 -4.26 -22.99 2.70
C ASN A 431 -4.81 -23.28 4.11
N GLY A 432 -4.76 -22.34 5.05
CA GLY A 432 -5.26 -22.48 6.42
C GLY A 432 -4.42 -23.42 7.29
N LYS A 433 -3.16 -23.68 6.94
CA LYS A 433 -2.25 -24.57 7.66
C LYS A 433 -1.42 -23.81 8.70
N PHE A 434 -2.10 -23.12 9.60
CA PHE A 434 -1.49 -22.37 10.70
C PHE A 434 -2.46 -22.31 11.87
N GLN A 435 -1.98 -21.98 13.07
CA GLN A 435 -2.83 -21.64 14.21
C GLN A 435 -3.00 -20.12 14.29
N LEU A 436 -1.89 -19.41 14.46
CA LEU A 436 -1.82 -17.96 14.45
C LEU A 436 -0.79 -17.52 13.40
N SER A 437 -1.05 -16.39 12.76
CA SER A 437 -0.12 -15.78 11.80
C SER A 437 -0.16 -14.27 11.95
N LEU A 438 0.99 -13.63 12.09
CA LEU A 438 1.05 -12.18 12.13
C LEU A 438 0.98 -11.61 10.70
N ASP A 439 0.10 -10.65 10.50
CA ASP A 439 -0.19 -10.02 9.20
C ASP A 439 -0.80 -8.63 9.39
N SER A 440 -1.23 -8.00 8.32
CA SER A 440 -1.95 -6.73 8.33
C SER A 440 -3.23 -6.80 7.51
N VAL A 441 -4.26 -6.10 8.00
CA VAL A 441 -5.49 -5.82 7.25
C VAL A 441 -5.34 -4.44 6.63
N GLY A 442 -5.16 -4.42 5.31
CA GLY A 442 -5.00 -3.19 4.54
C GLY A 442 -6.32 -2.67 3.98
N LEU A 443 -6.18 -1.65 3.16
CA LEU A 443 -7.29 -1.00 2.45
C LEU A 443 -7.78 -1.89 1.31
N GLY A 444 -9.10 -1.89 1.08
CA GLY A 444 -9.72 -2.48 -0.09
C GLY A 444 -9.67 -1.56 -1.32
N ALA A 445 -10.61 -1.73 -2.24
CA ALA A 445 -10.73 -0.93 -3.46
C ALA A 445 -11.11 0.54 -3.20
N SER A 446 -11.66 0.85 -2.02
CA SER A 446 -11.91 2.21 -1.53
C SER A 446 -11.91 2.22 0.00
N THR A 447 -12.17 3.38 0.59
CA THR A 447 -12.31 3.56 2.05
C THR A 447 -13.66 3.08 2.60
N ASN A 448 -14.57 2.56 1.75
CA ASN A 448 -15.81 1.96 2.22
C ASN A 448 -15.52 0.61 2.90
N PRO A 449 -16.00 0.38 4.14
CA PRO A 449 -15.78 -0.85 4.91
C PRO A 449 -16.16 -2.14 4.20
N TYR A 450 -17.11 -2.08 3.26
CA TYR A 450 -17.52 -3.24 2.47
C TYR A 450 -16.33 -4.04 1.93
N PHE A 451 -15.33 -3.35 1.36
CA PHE A 451 -14.20 -4.03 0.71
C PHE A 451 -13.34 -4.81 1.71
N THR A 452 -13.06 -4.23 2.88
CA THR A 452 -12.33 -4.91 3.95
C THR A 452 -13.14 -6.07 4.50
N TYR A 453 -14.42 -5.85 4.82
CA TYR A 453 -15.26 -6.88 5.41
C TYR A 453 -15.58 -8.01 4.43
N ASN A 454 -15.87 -7.70 3.17
CA ASN A 454 -16.10 -8.72 2.15
C ASN A 454 -14.84 -9.59 1.95
N SER A 455 -13.67 -8.98 1.77
CA SER A 455 -12.43 -9.72 1.60
C SER A 455 -12.09 -10.60 2.81
N LYS A 456 -12.24 -10.08 4.03
CA LYS A 456 -11.74 -10.74 5.25
C LYS A 456 -12.77 -11.63 5.95
N LEU A 457 -14.08 -11.44 5.71
CA LEU A 457 -15.11 -12.05 6.51
C LEU A 457 -16.14 -12.85 5.70
N ALA A 458 -16.37 -12.55 4.39
CA ALA A 458 -17.36 -13.26 3.60
C ALA A 458 -17.05 -14.75 3.52
N THR A 459 -18.06 -15.58 3.71
CA THR A 459 -17.95 -17.04 3.60
C THR A 459 -17.52 -17.48 2.21
N THR A 460 -17.92 -16.75 1.16
CA THR A 460 -17.51 -17.02 -0.24
C THR A 460 -16.03 -16.82 -0.49
N ASN A 461 -15.33 -16.08 0.38
CA ASN A 461 -13.91 -15.76 0.26
C ASN A 461 -13.02 -16.65 1.15
N THR A 462 -13.60 -17.64 1.82
CA THR A 462 -12.86 -18.66 2.58
C THR A 462 -12.97 -20.05 1.94
N ALA A 463 -12.28 -21.02 2.53
CA ALA A 463 -12.27 -22.41 2.06
C ALA A 463 -11.95 -23.36 3.22
N GLN A 464 -12.19 -24.67 3.02
CA GLN A 464 -11.70 -25.71 3.89
C GLN A 464 -10.18 -25.66 4.05
N VAL A 465 -9.66 -26.01 5.21
CA VAL A 465 -8.20 -26.16 5.41
C VAL A 465 -7.63 -27.13 4.36
N GLY A 466 -6.52 -26.76 3.75
CA GLY A 466 -5.92 -27.46 2.62
C GLY A 466 -6.42 -27.00 1.25
N LYS A 467 -7.42 -26.12 1.19
CA LYS A 467 -7.87 -25.44 -0.03
C LYS A 467 -7.56 -23.95 0.03
N SER A 468 -7.34 -23.35 -1.14
CA SER A 468 -6.94 -21.95 -1.25
C SER A 468 -8.09 -20.99 -0.89
N ALA A 469 -7.81 -20.06 0.05
CA ALA A 469 -8.63 -18.88 0.33
C ALA A 469 -7.92 -17.61 -0.19
N SER A 470 -7.51 -17.62 -1.45
CA SER A 470 -6.77 -16.52 -2.10
C SER A 470 -7.56 -15.21 -2.16
N ALA A 471 -8.89 -15.26 -2.03
CA ALA A 471 -9.77 -14.09 -2.03
C ALA A 471 -9.69 -13.24 -0.74
N GLY A 472 -9.00 -13.71 0.33
CA GLY A 472 -8.62 -12.88 1.46
C GLY A 472 -9.10 -13.30 2.85
N ASN A 473 -10.07 -14.22 2.99
CA ASN A 473 -10.56 -14.69 4.29
C ASN A 473 -9.69 -15.86 4.82
N GLN A 474 -8.43 -15.56 5.14
CA GLN A 474 -7.47 -16.54 5.65
C GLN A 474 -7.83 -17.03 7.06
N ALA A 475 -8.58 -16.25 7.84
CA ALA A 475 -9.03 -16.64 9.18
C ALA A 475 -10.01 -17.84 9.18
N ARG A 476 -10.43 -18.30 8.02
CA ARG A 476 -11.46 -19.36 7.88
C ARG A 476 -12.77 -18.98 8.60
N PHE A 477 -13.03 -17.69 8.68
CA PHE A 477 -14.26 -17.18 9.28
C PHE A 477 -15.47 -17.44 8.39
N SER A 478 -16.59 -17.80 9.00
CA SER A 478 -17.87 -17.98 8.31
C SER A 478 -19.01 -17.68 9.28
N ASN A 479 -19.88 -16.75 8.90
CA ASN A 479 -21.02 -16.38 9.70
C ASN A 479 -22.16 -15.90 8.79
N PRO A 480 -23.33 -16.59 8.77
CA PRO A 480 -24.44 -16.22 7.88
C PRO A 480 -24.98 -14.81 8.12
N ALA A 481 -24.94 -14.28 9.34
CA ALA A 481 -25.38 -12.92 9.62
C ALA A 481 -24.44 -11.87 9.03
N VAL A 482 -23.12 -12.16 8.99
CA VAL A 482 -22.13 -11.31 8.29
C VAL A 482 -22.38 -11.35 6.79
N ASP A 483 -22.61 -12.53 6.20
CA ASP A 483 -22.89 -12.65 4.77
C ASP A 483 -24.17 -11.93 4.35
N ALA A 484 -25.23 -12.01 5.18
CA ALA A 484 -26.47 -11.29 4.96
C ALA A 484 -26.27 -9.77 5.04
N ALA A 485 -25.51 -9.27 6.03
CA ALA A 485 -25.21 -7.86 6.18
C ALA A 485 -24.34 -7.32 5.02
N LEU A 486 -23.35 -8.10 4.56
CA LEU A 486 -22.56 -7.75 3.37
C LEU A 486 -23.42 -7.65 2.12
N THR A 487 -24.34 -8.61 1.93
CA THR A 487 -25.28 -8.60 0.80
C THR A 487 -26.20 -7.38 0.83
N ALA A 488 -26.73 -7.03 2.01
CA ALA A 488 -27.59 -5.87 2.19
C ALA A 488 -26.82 -4.58 1.93
N ALA A 489 -25.60 -4.43 2.48
CA ALA A 489 -24.75 -3.27 2.25
C ALA A 489 -24.37 -3.10 0.77
N ALA A 490 -24.09 -4.20 0.06
CA ALA A 490 -23.81 -4.18 -1.38
C ALA A 490 -25.03 -3.79 -2.23
N GLY A 491 -26.22 -3.95 -1.69
CA GLY A 491 -27.49 -3.65 -2.37
C GLY A 491 -27.88 -2.18 -2.39
N THR A 492 -27.13 -1.28 -1.74
CA THR A 492 -27.48 0.14 -1.63
C THR A 492 -26.25 1.05 -1.75
N THR A 493 -26.45 2.27 -2.18
CA THR A 493 -25.47 3.36 -2.14
C THR A 493 -25.75 4.36 -0.99
N ASP A 494 -26.82 4.14 -0.21
CA ASP A 494 -27.13 4.97 0.97
C ASP A 494 -26.14 4.67 2.11
N PRO A 495 -25.30 5.67 2.52
CA PRO A 495 -24.31 5.47 3.57
C PRO A 495 -24.93 5.13 4.94
N ALA A 496 -26.13 5.63 5.25
CA ALA A 496 -26.78 5.34 6.53
C ALA A 496 -27.24 3.89 6.60
N ALA A 497 -27.84 3.38 5.51
CA ALA A 497 -28.22 1.97 5.39
C ALA A 497 -26.98 1.06 5.42
N GLN A 498 -25.90 1.41 4.74
CA GLN A 498 -24.64 0.68 4.79
C GLN A 498 -24.07 0.64 6.22
N LYS A 499 -24.04 1.78 6.91
CA LYS A 499 -23.54 1.87 8.29
C LYS A 499 -24.32 0.95 9.24
N ALA A 500 -25.64 0.87 9.09
CA ALA A 500 -26.49 -0.02 9.89
C ALA A 500 -26.11 -1.50 9.69
N GLU A 501 -25.77 -1.90 8.46
CA GLU A 501 -25.30 -3.26 8.18
C GLU A 501 -23.88 -3.50 8.72
N TYR A 502 -22.98 -2.54 8.60
CA TYR A 502 -21.62 -2.64 9.16
C TYR A 502 -21.65 -2.70 10.70
N ALA A 503 -22.61 -2.06 11.36
CA ALA A 503 -22.78 -2.18 12.81
C ALA A 503 -23.00 -3.64 13.25
N LYS A 504 -23.80 -4.41 12.51
CA LYS A 504 -24.01 -5.84 12.78
C LYS A 504 -22.72 -6.64 12.65
N ILE A 505 -21.96 -6.38 11.57
CA ILE A 505 -20.66 -7.02 11.33
C ILE A 505 -19.68 -6.67 12.45
N GLN A 506 -19.58 -5.41 12.85
CA GLN A 506 -18.68 -4.91 13.89
C GLN A 506 -18.94 -5.59 15.23
N GLY A 507 -20.20 -5.73 15.64
CA GLY A 507 -20.57 -6.44 16.85
C GLY A 507 -20.11 -7.90 16.84
N ILE A 508 -20.32 -8.61 15.71
CA ILE A 508 -19.93 -10.02 15.57
C ILE A 508 -18.40 -10.18 15.62
N ILE A 509 -17.65 -9.35 14.89
CA ILE A 509 -16.18 -9.50 14.84
C ILE A 509 -15.51 -9.05 16.14
N ALA A 510 -16.04 -8.06 16.84
CA ALA A 510 -15.58 -7.66 18.16
C ALA A 510 -15.80 -8.77 19.21
N ASP A 511 -16.87 -9.55 19.04
CA ASP A 511 -17.15 -10.69 19.90
C ASP A 511 -16.31 -11.93 19.55
N GLN A 512 -16.08 -12.22 18.29
CA GLN A 512 -15.43 -13.45 17.84
C GLN A 512 -13.94 -13.33 17.55
N LEU A 513 -13.42 -12.14 17.26
CA LEU A 513 -12.03 -11.81 16.97
C LEU A 513 -11.31 -12.81 16.04
N PRO A 514 -11.82 -13.09 14.82
CA PRO A 514 -11.09 -13.94 13.87
C PRO A 514 -9.76 -13.34 13.44
N TYR A 515 -9.66 -12.03 13.51
CA TYR A 515 -8.47 -11.20 13.43
C TYR A 515 -8.33 -10.47 14.75
N VAL A 516 -7.23 -10.66 15.47
CA VAL A 516 -6.96 -9.97 16.74
C VAL A 516 -6.08 -8.76 16.47
N PRO A 517 -6.61 -7.52 16.52
CA PRO A 517 -5.82 -6.34 16.18
C PRO A 517 -4.75 -6.04 17.22
N VAL A 518 -3.57 -5.67 16.74
CA VAL A 518 -2.40 -5.31 17.55
C VAL A 518 -2.32 -3.77 17.66
N TYR A 519 -2.06 -3.10 16.56
CA TYR A 519 -2.00 -1.64 16.45
C TYR A 519 -2.26 -1.22 14.99
N VAL A 520 -2.47 0.08 14.77
CA VAL A 520 -2.49 0.63 13.40
C VAL A 520 -1.06 0.86 12.94
N ASN A 521 -0.68 0.17 11.87
CA ASN A 521 0.60 0.35 11.23
C ASN A 521 0.57 1.64 10.39
N SER A 522 1.69 2.33 10.40
CA SER A 522 1.85 3.64 9.79
C SER A 522 2.80 3.57 8.61
N MET A 523 2.48 4.34 7.58
CA MET A 523 3.36 4.58 6.46
C MET A 523 4.07 5.91 6.66
N LEU A 524 5.37 5.88 6.81
CA LEU A 524 6.20 7.06 6.80
C LEU A 524 6.45 7.51 5.36
N THR A 525 6.38 8.81 5.15
CA THR A 525 6.74 9.43 3.87
C THR A 525 7.56 10.67 4.17
N GLU A 526 8.73 10.74 3.61
CA GLU A 526 9.76 11.73 3.90
C GLU A 526 9.93 12.67 2.71
N PHE A 527 10.14 13.94 3.03
CA PHE A 527 10.34 14.98 2.04
C PHE A 527 11.59 15.81 2.37
N ASN A 528 12.34 16.15 1.32
CA ASN A 528 13.28 17.27 1.34
C ASN A 528 12.62 18.45 0.59
N THR A 529 12.30 19.51 1.31
CA THR A 529 11.51 20.64 0.82
C THR A 529 12.34 21.72 0.14
N SER A 530 13.63 21.48 -0.10
CA SER A 530 14.56 22.49 -0.65
C SER A 530 14.26 22.86 -2.10
N ARG A 531 13.69 21.94 -2.91
CA ARG A 531 13.41 22.15 -4.33
C ARG A 531 11.92 22.37 -4.63
N ALA A 532 11.02 21.87 -3.77
CA ALA A 532 9.59 22.00 -3.98
C ALA A 532 8.84 22.29 -2.68
N THR A 533 7.70 22.95 -2.81
CA THR A 533 6.75 23.28 -1.72
C THR A 533 5.38 22.68 -2.04
N GLY A 534 4.47 22.69 -1.05
CA GLY A 534 3.11 22.14 -1.23
C GLY A 534 3.03 20.64 -1.01
N TRP A 535 4.05 20.04 -0.43
CA TRP A 535 4.03 18.64 -0.01
C TRP A 535 2.90 18.37 0.99
N PRO A 536 2.36 17.15 1.04
CA PRO A 536 1.41 16.76 2.08
C PRO A 536 2.01 16.96 3.49
N THR A 537 1.17 17.38 4.43
CA THR A 537 1.54 17.55 5.84
C THR A 537 0.52 16.84 6.72
N LYS A 538 0.84 16.64 8.00
CA LYS A 538 -0.11 16.04 8.96
C LYS A 538 -1.42 16.84 9.08
N ASP A 539 -1.36 18.16 8.91
CA ASP A 539 -2.51 19.07 9.03
C ASP A 539 -3.22 19.27 7.67
N ASN A 540 -2.58 18.89 6.57
CA ASN A 540 -3.14 18.94 5.22
C ASN A 540 -2.79 17.66 4.45
N LEU A 541 -3.38 16.55 4.88
CA LEU A 541 -3.24 15.25 4.25
C LEU A 541 -4.23 15.12 3.09
N TYR A 542 -3.94 15.83 1.99
CA TYR A 542 -4.81 15.86 0.81
C TYR A 542 -4.71 14.59 -0.06
N VAL A 543 -3.78 13.68 0.25
CA VAL A 543 -3.46 12.46 -0.52
C VAL A 543 -2.79 11.44 0.39
N LEU A 544 -2.78 10.16 0.03
CA LEU A 544 -1.90 9.17 0.65
C LEU A 544 -0.48 9.35 0.06
N PRO A 545 0.47 9.91 0.83
CA PRO A 545 1.63 10.58 0.24
C PRO A 545 2.77 9.64 -0.20
N ALA A 546 2.60 8.32 -0.14
CA ALA A 546 3.69 7.40 -0.49
C ALA A 546 4.12 7.52 -1.95
N ALA A 547 5.43 7.60 -2.17
CA ALA A 547 6.02 7.73 -3.50
C ALA A 547 5.67 6.57 -4.45
N TRP A 548 5.45 5.38 -3.87
CA TRP A 548 5.09 4.15 -4.60
C TRP A 548 3.57 3.94 -4.76
N LYS A 549 2.74 4.78 -4.14
CA LYS A 549 1.29 4.61 -4.19
C LYS A 549 0.76 5.05 -5.56
N ALA A 550 0.27 4.07 -6.31
CA ALA A 550 -0.42 4.30 -7.58
C ALA A 550 -1.54 5.32 -7.42
N TRP A 551 -1.82 6.10 -8.44
CA TRP A 551 -2.81 7.17 -8.52
C TRP A 551 -2.50 8.40 -7.68
N ASP A 552 -2.08 8.22 -6.43
CA ASP A 552 -1.78 9.27 -5.46
C ASP A 552 -0.53 10.08 -5.84
N ALA A 553 0.48 9.42 -6.40
CA ALA A 553 1.71 10.08 -6.83
C ALA A 553 1.47 11.17 -7.89
N GLY A 554 0.53 10.93 -8.82
CA GLY A 554 0.12 11.95 -9.80
C GLY A 554 -0.50 13.18 -9.15
N ILE A 555 -1.32 12.98 -8.09
CA ILE A 555 -1.93 14.08 -7.34
C ILE A 555 -0.85 14.92 -6.64
N VAL A 556 0.15 14.27 -6.00
CA VAL A 556 1.27 14.99 -5.37
C VAL A 556 2.05 15.79 -6.41
N LEU A 557 2.53 15.14 -7.48
CA LEU A 557 3.40 15.77 -8.47
C LEU A 557 2.75 16.91 -9.25
N LYS A 558 1.41 16.89 -9.45
CA LYS A 558 0.70 18.00 -10.08
C LYS A 558 0.36 19.13 -9.11
N THR A 559 0.44 18.89 -7.79
CA THR A 559 0.07 19.86 -6.75
C THR A 559 1.26 20.65 -6.23
N ILE A 560 2.42 20.00 -6.05
CA ILE A 560 3.65 20.66 -5.59
C ILE A 560 4.13 21.70 -6.58
N LYS A 561 4.89 22.68 -6.07
CA LYS A 561 5.42 23.82 -6.84
C LYS A 561 6.92 23.93 -6.59
N PRO A 562 7.72 24.46 -7.54
CA PRO A 562 9.10 24.80 -7.27
C PRO A 562 9.22 25.68 -6.02
N ALA A 563 10.25 25.43 -5.19
CA ALA A 563 10.59 26.32 -4.10
C ALA A 563 11.16 27.64 -4.68
N ASN A 564 10.81 28.78 -4.08
CA ASN A 564 11.29 30.11 -4.47
C ASN A 564 12.80 30.27 -4.25
#